data_9cd4f4cab8c146d3209488566360d57d
#
_entry.id   9cd4f4cab8c146d3209488566360d57d
#
_cell.length_a   1.000
_cell.length_b   1.000
_cell.length_c   1.000
_cell.angle_alpha   90.00
_cell.angle_beta   90.00
_cell.angle_gamma   90.00
#
_symmetry.space_group_name_H-M   'P 1'
#
loop_
_entity.id
_entity.type
_entity.pdbx_description
1 polymer ?
#
loop_
_entity_poly.entity_id
_entity_poly.type
_entity_poly.pdbx_seq_one_letter_code
_entity_poly.pdbx_strand_id
1 'polypeptide(L)'
;TMRGMGVQEEIAATGIKNMMLALIAGESATKSQRSAMIDLGLDSEEVAKSMQKDAEGTTLKILELIKALPKEKQGAMLATLFGKESLSAIAPLLTNMGALEENLKKVGDATKYAGSMNDEYKARAETTANNIILFKNKIAELGISIGSVLLPPLNIFLGKMGAVIDKVSAWSKANPELSSTLTKVALGAVAVVGGIAAVAL
;
A
#
# COMPACT_ATOMS: atom_id res chain seq x y z
N THR A 1 -18.89 1.54 -3.65
CA THR A 1 -18.60 0.74 -2.44
C THR A 1 -17.95 1.59 -1.35
N MET A 2 -17.50 0.99 -0.24
CA MET A 2 -16.90 1.67 0.93
C MET A 2 -15.81 2.70 0.55
N ARG A 3 -14.93 2.38 -0.39
CA ARG A 3 -13.92 3.32 -0.91
C ARG A 3 -14.53 4.56 -1.57
N GLY A 4 -15.59 4.38 -2.36
CA GLY A 4 -16.33 5.52 -2.94
C GLY A 4 -17.07 6.38 -1.90
N MET A 5 -17.19 5.91 -0.66
CA MET A 5 -17.75 6.61 0.48
C MET A 5 -16.68 7.18 1.42
N GLY A 6 -15.41 7.21 0.98
CA GLY A 6 -14.29 7.78 1.75
C GLY A 6 -13.70 6.87 2.83
N VAL A 7 -14.10 5.59 2.90
CA VAL A 7 -13.54 4.63 3.86
C VAL A 7 -12.18 4.14 3.35
N GLN A 8 -11.15 4.22 4.20
CA GLN A 8 -9.81 3.71 3.90
C GLN A 8 -9.84 2.19 3.68
N GLU A 9 -8.99 1.67 2.81
CA GLU A 9 -9.00 0.25 2.40
C GLU A 9 -8.81 -0.71 3.58
N GLU A 10 -7.88 -0.42 4.49
CA GLU A 10 -7.60 -1.24 5.67
C GLU A 10 -8.78 -1.28 6.64
N ILE A 11 -9.45 -0.13 6.84
CA ILE A 11 -10.64 -0.03 7.68
C ILE A 11 -11.80 -0.79 7.04
N ALA A 12 -11.99 -0.65 5.73
CA ALA A 12 -13.01 -1.38 4.98
C ALA A 12 -12.78 -2.89 5.05
N ALA A 13 -11.54 -3.35 4.83
CA ALA A 13 -11.19 -4.78 4.91
C ALA A 13 -11.41 -5.35 6.30
N THR A 14 -11.01 -4.64 7.34
CA THR A 14 -11.24 -5.03 8.75
C THR A 14 -12.71 -5.11 9.08
N GLY A 15 -13.49 -4.09 8.69
CA GLY A 15 -14.94 -4.07 8.94
C GLY A 15 -15.68 -5.21 8.23
N ILE A 16 -15.36 -5.48 6.96
CA ILE A 16 -15.95 -6.60 6.21
C ILE A 16 -15.57 -7.94 6.86
N LYS A 17 -14.30 -8.13 7.19
CA LYS A 17 -13.82 -9.33 7.87
C LYS A 17 -14.59 -9.59 9.16
N ASN A 18 -14.70 -8.60 10.03
CA ASN A 18 -15.40 -8.73 11.32
C ASN A 18 -16.89 -9.00 11.10
N MET A 19 -17.53 -8.35 10.15
CA MET A 19 -18.91 -8.61 9.78
C MET A 19 -19.10 -10.06 9.33
N MET A 20 -18.28 -10.55 8.41
CA MET A 20 -18.35 -11.93 7.93
C MET A 20 -18.14 -12.93 9.07
N LEU A 21 -17.13 -12.72 9.92
CA LEU A 21 -16.87 -13.59 11.06
C LEU A 21 -18.04 -13.63 12.05
N ALA A 22 -18.68 -12.49 12.32
CA ALA A 22 -19.84 -12.44 13.21
C ALA A 22 -21.06 -13.17 12.60
N LEU A 23 -21.29 -13.06 11.30
CA LEU A 23 -22.43 -13.69 10.62
C LEU A 23 -22.28 -15.21 10.46
N ILE A 24 -21.05 -15.73 10.40
CA ILE A 24 -20.80 -17.18 10.30
C ILE A 24 -20.52 -17.81 11.67
N ALA A 25 -20.52 -17.04 12.76
CA ALA A 25 -20.11 -17.52 14.09
C ALA A 25 -21.03 -18.64 14.65
N GLY A 26 -22.34 -18.63 14.34
CA GLY A 26 -23.28 -19.65 14.77
C GLY A 26 -23.24 -19.88 16.28
N GLU A 27 -22.96 -21.11 16.70
CA GLU A 27 -22.80 -21.48 18.10
C GLU A 27 -21.65 -20.74 18.82
N SER A 28 -20.61 -20.36 18.09
CA SER A 28 -19.46 -19.64 18.65
C SER A 28 -19.69 -18.14 18.85
N ALA A 29 -20.85 -17.62 18.45
CA ALA A 29 -21.21 -16.23 18.68
C ALA A 29 -21.22 -15.89 20.18
N THR A 30 -20.71 -14.71 20.54
CA THR A 30 -20.73 -14.23 21.92
C THR A 30 -22.16 -14.06 22.44
N LYS A 31 -22.33 -14.04 23.75
CA LYS A 31 -23.65 -13.78 24.34
C LYS A 31 -24.27 -12.48 23.86
N SER A 32 -23.43 -11.42 23.74
CA SER A 32 -23.87 -10.11 23.26
C SER A 32 -24.33 -10.16 21.80
N GLN A 33 -23.60 -10.86 20.95
CA GLN A 33 -23.96 -11.04 19.54
C GLN A 33 -25.26 -11.83 19.38
N ARG A 34 -25.42 -12.93 20.13
CA ARG A 34 -26.67 -13.70 20.10
C ARG A 34 -27.86 -12.88 20.56
N SER A 35 -27.71 -12.13 21.67
CA SER A 35 -28.78 -11.22 22.12
C SER A 35 -29.14 -10.19 21.06
N ALA A 36 -28.14 -9.57 20.44
CA ALA A 36 -28.36 -8.59 19.38
C ALA A 36 -29.03 -9.21 18.14
N MET A 37 -28.72 -10.45 17.78
CA MET A 37 -29.42 -11.17 16.70
C MET A 37 -30.88 -11.47 17.07
N ILE A 38 -31.16 -11.89 18.31
CA ILE A 38 -32.53 -12.10 18.82
C ILE A 38 -33.33 -10.81 18.78
N ASP A 39 -32.74 -9.68 19.16
CA ASP A 39 -33.36 -8.34 19.06
C ASP A 39 -33.73 -7.95 17.62
N LEU A 40 -33.05 -8.49 16.63
CA LEU A 40 -33.38 -8.38 15.21
C LEU A 40 -34.35 -9.47 14.71
N GLY A 41 -34.83 -10.36 15.59
CA GLY A 41 -35.67 -11.50 15.21
C GLY A 41 -34.92 -12.62 14.49
N LEU A 42 -33.62 -12.76 14.74
CA LEU A 42 -32.74 -13.74 14.09
C LEU A 42 -32.15 -14.71 15.12
N ASP A 43 -31.86 -15.93 14.65
CA ASP A 43 -31.09 -16.93 15.37
C ASP A 43 -29.66 -17.01 14.78
N SER A 44 -28.64 -17.06 15.63
CA SER A 44 -27.24 -17.03 15.18
C SER A 44 -26.83 -18.26 14.38
N GLU A 45 -27.38 -19.43 14.68
CA GLU A 45 -27.10 -20.68 13.96
C GLU A 45 -27.80 -20.70 12.59
N GLU A 46 -29.04 -20.22 12.55
CA GLU A 46 -29.79 -20.09 11.29
C GLU A 46 -29.14 -19.04 10.36
N VAL A 47 -28.64 -17.94 10.92
CA VAL A 47 -27.87 -16.95 10.16
C VAL A 47 -26.61 -17.59 9.58
N ALA A 48 -25.83 -18.33 10.38
CA ALA A 48 -24.62 -19.00 9.89
C ALA A 48 -24.93 -20.03 8.78
N LYS A 49 -26.01 -20.79 8.90
CA LYS A 49 -26.50 -21.70 7.83
C LYS A 49 -26.92 -20.95 6.58
N SER A 50 -27.60 -19.82 6.74
CA SER A 50 -28.05 -18.99 5.64
C SER A 50 -26.88 -18.36 4.89
N MET A 51 -25.84 -17.91 5.64
CA MET A 51 -24.60 -17.39 5.06
C MET A 51 -23.86 -18.41 4.16
N GLN A 52 -23.97 -19.72 4.48
CA GLN A 52 -23.38 -20.77 3.64
C GLN A 52 -24.17 -21.00 2.34
N LYS A 53 -25.47 -20.72 2.33
CA LYS A 53 -26.33 -20.91 1.17
C LYS A 53 -26.39 -19.67 0.28
N ASP A 54 -26.55 -18.53 0.89
CA ASP A 54 -26.69 -17.22 0.25
C ASP A 54 -26.08 -16.13 1.17
N ALA A 55 -24.78 -15.94 1.04
CA ALA A 55 -24.06 -14.92 1.81
C ALA A 55 -24.50 -13.50 1.45
N GLU A 56 -24.78 -13.24 0.17
CA GLU A 56 -25.20 -11.94 -0.34
C GLU A 56 -26.56 -11.53 0.23
N GLY A 57 -27.59 -12.32 -0.02
CA GLY A 57 -28.94 -12.04 0.44
C GLY A 57 -29.05 -12.01 1.94
N THR A 58 -28.33 -12.91 2.66
CA THR A 58 -28.30 -12.93 4.11
C THR A 58 -27.68 -11.65 4.69
N THR A 59 -26.56 -11.19 4.13
CA THR A 59 -25.90 -9.95 4.53
C THR A 59 -26.79 -8.73 4.29
N LEU A 60 -27.39 -8.62 3.12
CA LEU A 60 -28.33 -7.53 2.79
C LEU A 60 -29.51 -7.51 3.75
N LYS A 61 -30.16 -8.65 3.98
CA LYS A 61 -31.29 -8.79 4.91
C LYS A 61 -30.94 -8.29 6.33
N ILE A 62 -29.78 -8.66 6.85
CA ILE A 62 -29.36 -8.24 8.19
C ILE A 62 -29.11 -6.74 8.25
N LEU A 63 -28.44 -6.18 7.25
CA LEU A 63 -28.23 -4.74 7.16
C LEU A 63 -29.55 -3.96 7.01
N GLU A 64 -30.54 -4.49 6.27
CA GLU A 64 -31.88 -3.91 6.20
C GLU A 64 -32.61 -3.92 7.54
N LEU A 65 -32.54 -5.03 8.28
CA LEU A 65 -33.11 -5.11 9.64
C LEU A 65 -32.49 -4.08 10.59
N ILE A 66 -31.16 -3.91 10.51
CA ILE A 66 -30.47 -2.88 11.30
C ILE A 66 -30.89 -1.48 10.86
N LYS A 67 -31.01 -1.23 9.56
CA LYS A 67 -31.44 0.05 8.99
C LYS A 67 -32.88 0.40 9.40
N ALA A 68 -33.74 -0.59 9.60
CA ALA A 68 -35.12 -0.38 10.06
C ALA A 68 -35.22 0.04 11.53
N LEU A 69 -34.16 -0.14 12.32
CA LEU A 69 -34.12 0.34 13.71
C LEU A 69 -34.08 1.89 13.75
N PRO A 70 -34.54 2.48 14.88
CA PRO A 70 -34.33 3.89 15.15
C PRO A 70 -32.85 4.26 15.01
N LYS A 71 -32.55 5.44 14.42
CA LYS A 71 -31.16 5.84 14.10
C LYS A 71 -30.21 5.79 15.29
N GLU A 72 -30.71 6.16 16.47
CA GLU A 72 -29.95 6.14 17.72
C GLU A 72 -29.56 4.71 18.17
N LYS A 73 -30.28 3.67 17.71
CA LYS A 73 -29.98 2.27 18.02
C LYS A 73 -29.08 1.58 16.99
N GLN A 74 -29.04 2.08 15.76
CA GLN A 74 -28.29 1.48 14.67
C GLN A 74 -26.79 1.33 14.98
N GLY A 75 -26.16 2.39 15.49
CA GLY A 75 -24.74 2.37 15.86
C GLY A 75 -24.40 1.38 16.97
N ALA A 76 -25.26 1.32 18.02
CA ALA A 76 -25.09 0.37 19.10
C ALA A 76 -25.25 -1.09 18.61
N MET A 77 -26.23 -1.36 17.74
CA MET A 77 -26.46 -2.67 17.15
C MET A 77 -25.26 -3.10 16.29
N LEU A 78 -24.76 -2.23 15.42
CA LEU A 78 -23.56 -2.50 14.62
C LEU A 78 -22.33 -2.79 15.50
N ALA A 79 -22.12 -1.98 16.54
CA ALA A 79 -20.99 -2.17 17.46
C ALA A 79 -21.08 -3.49 18.23
N THR A 80 -22.28 -3.90 18.63
CA THR A 80 -22.50 -5.16 19.35
C THR A 80 -22.30 -6.36 18.44
N LEU A 81 -22.78 -6.31 17.22
CA LEU A 81 -22.66 -7.42 16.26
C LEU A 81 -21.25 -7.53 15.69
N PHE A 82 -20.65 -6.43 15.25
CA PHE A 82 -19.47 -6.44 14.38
C PHE A 82 -18.22 -5.83 15.01
N GLY A 83 -18.33 -5.31 16.24
CA GLY A 83 -17.25 -4.61 16.94
C GLY A 83 -17.23 -3.10 16.64
N LYS A 84 -16.75 -2.33 17.63
CA LYS A 84 -16.70 -0.86 17.55
C LYS A 84 -15.77 -0.38 16.42
N GLU A 85 -14.71 -1.09 16.18
CA GLU A 85 -13.72 -0.83 15.13
C GLU A 85 -14.31 -0.95 13.72
N SER A 86 -15.41 -1.71 13.58
CA SER A 86 -16.08 -1.91 12.29
C SER A 86 -17.11 -0.85 11.96
N LEU A 87 -17.47 0.02 12.91
CA LEU A 87 -18.52 1.03 12.73
C LEU A 87 -18.24 1.96 11.54
N SER A 88 -17.01 2.48 11.44
CA SER A 88 -16.63 3.42 10.37
C SER A 88 -16.69 2.80 8.97
N ALA A 89 -16.56 1.48 8.89
CA ALA A 89 -16.67 0.73 7.64
C ALA A 89 -18.13 0.37 7.30
N ILE A 90 -18.90 -0.10 8.29
CA ILE A 90 -20.21 -0.71 8.03
C ILE A 90 -21.36 0.31 8.10
N ALA A 91 -21.28 1.32 8.97
CA ALA A 91 -22.33 2.34 9.09
C ALA A 91 -22.62 3.06 7.74
N PRO A 92 -21.64 3.42 6.90
CA PRO A 92 -21.90 3.97 5.58
C PRO A 92 -22.69 3.03 4.63
N LEU A 93 -22.61 1.71 4.83
CA LEU A 93 -23.38 0.76 4.02
C LEU A 93 -24.88 0.89 4.27
N LEU A 94 -25.31 1.19 5.52
CA LEU A 94 -26.73 1.39 5.84
C LEU A 94 -27.31 2.59 5.08
N THR A 95 -26.52 3.63 4.85
CA THR A 95 -26.98 4.81 4.11
C THR A 95 -26.95 4.62 2.60
N ASN A 96 -26.15 3.66 2.11
CA ASN A 96 -25.93 3.42 0.67
C ASN A 96 -26.25 1.97 0.27
N MET A 97 -27.35 1.41 0.83
CA MET A 97 -27.77 0.03 0.57
C MET A 97 -27.97 -0.27 -0.92
N GLY A 98 -28.55 0.67 -1.67
CA GLY A 98 -28.74 0.48 -3.12
C GLY A 98 -27.41 0.33 -3.89
N ALA A 99 -26.40 1.13 -3.54
CA ALA A 99 -25.07 0.98 -4.13
C ALA A 99 -24.40 -0.34 -3.70
N LEU A 100 -24.63 -0.81 -2.47
CA LEU A 100 -24.14 -2.10 -2.00
C LEU A 100 -24.75 -3.23 -2.82
N GLU A 101 -26.08 -3.25 -2.94
CA GLU A 101 -26.84 -4.27 -3.71
C GLU A 101 -26.40 -4.29 -5.18
N GLU A 102 -26.28 -3.14 -5.83
CA GLU A 102 -25.81 -3.05 -7.20
C GLU A 102 -24.40 -3.63 -7.38
N ASN A 103 -23.48 -3.32 -6.44
CA ASN A 103 -22.12 -3.85 -6.49
C ASN A 103 -22.07 -5.36 -6.23
N LEU A 104 -22.86 -5.88 -5.31
CA LEU A 104 -22.95 -7.32 -5.06
C LEU A 104 -23.49 -8.05 -6.30
N LYS A 105 -24.54 -7.55 -6.93
CA LYS A 105 -25.05 -8.10 -8.20
C LYS A 105 -24.00 -8.07 -9.32
N LYS A 106 -23.16 -7.03 -9.38
CA LYS A 106 -22.05 -6.99 -10.35
C LYS A 106 -21.00 -8.07 -10.10
N VAL A 107 -20.69 -8.36 -8.83
CA VAL A 107 -19.72 -9.40 -8.43
C VAL A 107 -20.29 -10.80 -8.66
N GLY A 108 -21.58 -11.01 -8.47
CA GLY A 108 -22.26 -12.27 -8.73
C GLY A 108 -22.36 -12.64 -10.24
N ASP A 109 -22.19 -11.66 -11.13
CA ASP A 109 -22.24 -11.85 -12.57
C ASP A 109 -20.83 -11.78 -13.17
N ALA A 110 -20.24 -12.96 -13.43
CA ALA A 110 -18.88 -13.08 -13.98
C ALA A 110 -18.68 -12.30 -15.29
N THR A 111 -19.72 -12.10 -16.09
CA THR A 111 -19.66 -11.36 -17.36
C THR A 111 -19.49 -9.86 -17.13
N LYS A 112 -19.97 -9.34 -16.00
CA LYS A 112 -19.91 -7.91 -15.66
C LYS A 112 -18.60 -7.49 -15.00
N TYR A 113 -17.88 -8.40 -14.33
CA TYR A 113 -16.60 -8.04 -13.72
C TYR A 113 -15.38 -8.54 -14.51
N ALA A 114 -15.55 -9.44 -15.49
CA ALA A 114 -14.44 -9.96 -16.28
C ALA A 114 -13.61 -8.89 -17.01
N GLY A 115 -14.21 -7.72 -17.30
CA GLY A 115 -13.53 -6.56 -17.88
C GLY A 115 -13.05 -5.52 -16.84
N SER A 116 -13.62 -5.51 -15.62
CA SER A 116 -13.43 -4.43 -14.65
C SER A 116 -12.01 -4.33 -14.13
N MET A 117 -11.28 -5.44 -13.99
CA MET A 117 -9.85 -5.46 -13.64
C MET A 117 -8.99 -4.78 -14.71
N ASN A 118 -9.34 -4.99 -15.98
CA ASN A 118 -8.64 -4.38 -17.11
C ASN A 118 -8.89 -2.86 -17.18
N ASP A 119 -10.12 -2.45 -16.89
CA ASP A 119 -10.52 -1.05 -16.88
C ASP A 119 -9.93 -0.31 -15.67
N GLU A 120 -9.89 -0.95 -14.50
CA GLU A 120 -9.21 -0.40 -13.33
C GLU A 120 -7.70 -0.34 -13.53
N TYR A 121 -7.08 -1.35 -14.15
CA TYR A 121 -5.68 -1.32 -14.50
C TYR A 121 -5.36 -0.17 -15.48
N LYS A 122 -6.16 0.03 -16.53
CA LYS A 122 -6.02 1.16 -17.45
C LYS A 122 -6.16 2.49 -16.72
N ALA A 123 -7.20 2.67 -15.91
CA ALA A 123 -7.43 3.89 -15.15
C ALA A 123 -6.27 4.19 -14.18
N ARG A 124 -5.71 3.18 -13.53
CA ARG A 124 -4.52 3.34 -12.67
C ARG A 124 -3.26 3.61 -13.48
N ALA A 125 -3.09 2.93 -14.61
CA ALA A 125 -1.93 3.12 -15.49
C ALA A 125 -1.85 4.57 -16.02
N GLU A 126 -3.00 5.22 -16.23
CA GLU A 126 -3.10 6.59 -16.73
C GLU A 126 -2.92 7.66 -15.62
N THR A 127 -2.87 7.27 -14.33
CA THR A 127 -2.70 8.25 -13.25
C THR A 127 -1.26 8.78 -13.17
N THR A 128 -1.11 10.07 -12.88
CA THR A 128 0.18 10.71 -12.65
C THR A 128 0.98 10.01 -11.54
N ALA A 129 0.31 9.55 -10.47
CA ALA A 129 0.96 8.81 -9.38
C ALA A 129 1.58 7.50 -9.86
N ASN A 130 0.87 6.72 -10.69
CA ASN A 130 1.40 5.49 -11.27
C ASN A 130 2.54 5.77 -12.25
N ASN A 131 2.43 6.81 -13.08
CA ASN A 131 3.48 7.22 -13.98
C ASN A 131 4.76 7.62 -13.23
N ILE A 132 4.66 8.27 -12.09
CA ILE A 132 5.80 8.56 -11.20
C ILE A 132 6.43 7.27 -10.67
N ILE A 133 5.63 6.29 -10.26
CA ILE A 133 6.14 4.99 -9.79
C ILE A 133 6.86 4.26 -10.92
N LEU A 134 6.26 4.19 -12.11
CA LEU A 134 6.87 3.58 -13.30
C LEU A 134 8.16 4.28 -13.69
N PHE A 135 8.20 5.62 -13.64
CA PHE A 135 9.40 6.40 -13.88
C PHE A 135 10.51 6.09 -12.88
N LYS A 136 10.19 6.06 -11.57
CA LYS A 136 11.14 5.68 -10.53
C LYS A 136 11.68 4.26 -10.73
N ASN A 137 10.83 3.31 -11.10
CA ASN A 137 11.25 1.93 -11.36
C ASN A 137 12.19 1.85 -12.57
N LYS A 138 11.91 2.62 -13.66
CA LYS A 138 12.80 2.71 -14.82
C LYS A 138 14.14 3.36 -14.49
N ILE A 139 14.16 4.40 -13.66
CA ILE A 139 15.41 5.01 -13.19
C ILE A 139 16.23 4.01 -12.35
N ALA A 140 15.58 3.24 -11.47
CA ALA A 140 16.24 2.19 -10.69
C ALA A 140 16.80 1.07 -11.60
N GLU A 141 16.05 0.62 -12.60
CA GLU A 141 16.46 -0.36 -13.59
C GLU A 141 17.67 0.13 -14.40
N LEU A 142 17.65 1.40 -14.86
CA LEU A 142 18.78 2.03 -15.51
C LEU A 142 20.01 2.09 -14.60
N GLY A 143 19.82 2.45 -13.31
CA GLY A 143 20.90 2.46 -12.31
C GLY A 143 21.55 1.10 -12.15
N ILE A 144 20.75 0.02 -12.09
CA ILE A 144 21.24 -1.36 -12.03
C ILE A 144 21.98 -1.74 -13.32
N SER A 145 21.41 -1.43 -14.47
CA SER A 145 22.03 -1.73 -15.80
C SER A 145 23.35 -1.00 -15.98
N ILE A 146 23.38 0.30 -15.67
CA ILE A 146 24.62 1.11 -15.75
C ILE A 146 25.64 0.56 -14.73
N GLY A 147 25.22 0.26 -13.50
CA GLY A 147 26.08 -0.31 -12.48
C GLY A 147 26.70 -1.63 -12.91
N SER A 148 25.91 -2.57 -13.43
CA SER A 148 26.40 -3.88 -13.88
C SER A 148 27.40 -3.81 -15.02
N VAL A 149 27.26 -2.82 -15.92
CA VAL A 149 28.18 -2.60 -17.06
C VAL A 149 29.44 -1.86 -16.63
N LEU A 150 29.31 -0.86 -15.73
CA LEU A 150 30.44 -0.03 -15.33
C LEU A 150 31.28 -0.58 -14.16
N LEU A 151 30.67 -1.39 -13.29
CA LEU A 151 31.38 -1.96 -12.14
C LEU A 151 32.58 -2.85 -12.53
N PRO A 152 32.49 -3.75 -13.53
CA PRO A 152 33.65 -4.56 -13.92
C PRO A 152 34.84 -3.72 -14.43
N PRO A 153 34.69 -2.79 -15.41
CA PRO A 153 35.80 -1.96 -15.84
C PRO A 153 36.31 -1.01 -14.73
N LEU A 154 35.42 -0.52 -13.84
CA LEU A 154 35.82 0.29 -12.70
C LEU A 154 36.66 -0.50 -11.70
N ASN A 155 36.30 -1.72 -11.39
CA ASN A 155 37.08 -2.61 -10.53
C ASN A 155 38.47 -2.93 -11.11
N ILE A 156 38.55 -3.17 -12.42
CA ILE A 156 39.83 -3.36 -13.13
C ILE A 156 40.68 -2.09 -13.04
N PHE A 157 40.06 -0.93 -13.26
CA PHE A 157 40.74 0.36 -13.15
C PHE A 157 41.25 0.61 -11.71
N LEU A 158 40.42 0.41 -10.70
CA LEU A 158 40.81 0.57 -9.29
C LEU A 158 41.91 -0.40 -8.89
N GLY A 159 41.85 -1.65 -9.37
CA GLY A 159 42.92 -2.64 -9.13
C GLY A 159 44.26 -2.22 -9.74
N LYS A 160 44.24 -1.63 -10.95
CA LYS A 160 45.46 -1.07 -11.56
C LYS A 160 45.94 0.20 -10.89
N MET A 161 45.02 1.04 -10.40
CA MET A 161 45.33 2.26 -9.64
C MET A 161 46.08 1.94 -8.35
N GLY A 162 45.80 0.84 -7.67
CA GLY A 162 46.51 0.42 -6.47
C GLY A 162 48.00 0.33 -6.71
N ALA A 163 48.43 -0.37 -7.77
CA ALA A 163 49.84 -0.51 -8.13
C ALA A 163 50.50 0.84 -8.52
N VAL A 164 49.73 1.76 -9.10
CA VAL A 164 50.25 3.13 -9.39
C VAL A 164 50.42 3.94 -8.12
N ILE A 165 49.43 3.88 -7.20
CA ILE A 165 49.47 4.54 -5.91
C ILE A 165 50.65 4.03 -5.10
N ASP A 166 50.92 2.73 -5.06
CA ASP A 166 52.07 2.16 -4.36
C ASP A 166 53.39 2.66 -4.93
N LYS A 167 53.51 2.73 -6.27
CA LYS A 167 54.72 3.27 -6.94
C LYS A 167 54.89 4.76 -6.63
N VAL A 168 53.83 5.55 -6.69
CA VAL A 168 53.87 6.99 -6.39
C VAL A 168 54.21 7.19 -4.90
N SER A 169 53.65 6.39 -4.03
CA SER A 169 53.96 6.45 -2.59
C SER A 169 55.42 6.09 -2.30
N ALA A 170 55.94 5.02 -2.94
CA ALA A 170 57.35 4.65 -2.81
C ALA A 170 58.28 5.74 -3.34
N TRP A 171 57.94 6.31 -4.52
CA TRP A 171 58.70 7.41 -5.10
C TRP A 171 58.64 8.67 -4.22
N SER A 172 57.48 9.02 -3.68
CA SER A 172 57.31 10.17 -2.78
C SER A 172 58.15 10.04 -1.52
N LYS A 173 58.21 8.83 -0.95
CA LYS A 173 59.07 8.54 0.23
C LYS A 173 60.58 8.64 -0.09
N ALA A 174 60.96 8.25 -1.32
CA ALA A 174 62.35 8.34 -1.79
C ALA A 174 62.75 9.76 -2.16
N ASN A 175 61.79 10.67 -2.43
CA ASN A 175 62.05 12.03 -2.87
C ASN A 175 61.23 13.07 -2.10
N PRO A 176 61.46 13.24 -0.78
CA PRO A 176 60.59 14.03 0.09
C PRO A 176 60.54 15.53 -0.29
N GLU A 177 61.62 16.11 -0.72
CA GLU A 177 61.66 17.54 -1.10
C GLU A 177 60.89 17.82 -2.38
N LEU A 178 61.05 16.97 -3.38
CA LEU A 178 60.26 17.04 -4.64
C LEU A 178 58.82 16.80 -4.44
N SER A 179 58.49 15.82 -3.59
CA SER A 179 57.09 15.49 -3.24
C SER A 179 56.41 16.66 -2.49
N SER A 180 57.13 17.31 -1.54
CA SER A 180 56.62 18.50 -0.84
C SER A 180 56.36 19.67 -1.83
N THR A 181 57.29 19.90 -2.77
CA THR A 181 57.14 20.96 -3.73
C THR A 181 55.98 20.71 -4.68
N LEU A 182 55.83 19.48 -5.19
CA LEU A 182 54.71 19.11 -6.06
C LEU A 182 53.37 19.23 -5.35
N THR A 183 53.31 18.85 -4.07
CA THR A 183 52.09 18.99 -3.25
C THR A 183 51.70 20.47 -3.08
N LYS A 184 52.64 21.35 -2.84
CA LYS A 184 52.39 22.79 -2.73
C LYS A 184 51.88 23.38 -4.08
N VAL A 185 52.48 22.97 -5.20
CA VAL A 185 52.06 23.39 -6.53
C VAL A 185 50.65 22.88 -6.84
N ALA A 186 50.34 21.59 -6.50
CA ALA A 186 49.05 21.03 -6.74
C ALA A 186 47.95 21.72 -5.90
N LEU A 187 48.23 21.98 -4.62
CA LEU A 187 47.31 22.72 -3.73
C LEU A 187 47.09 24.16 -4.23
N GLY A 188 48.14 24.82 -4.71
CA GLY A 188 48.01 26.14 -5.32
C GLY A 188 47.11 26.12 -6.59
N ALA A 189 47.27 25.12 -7.45
CA ALA A 189 46.46 24.98 -8.64
C ALA A 189 44.97 24.72 -8.31
N VAL A 190 44.70 23.85 -7.30
CA VAL A 190 43.31 23.59 -6.82
C VAL A 190 42.69 24.86 -6.23
N ALA A 191 43.45 25.65 -5.47
CA ALA A 191 42.95 26.91 -4.89
C ALA A 191 42.59 27.93 -6.00
N VAL A 192 43.39 28.01 -7.08
CA VAL A 192 43.11 28.90 -8.21
C VAL A 192 41.84 28.44 -8.95
N VAL A 193 41.72 27.15 -9.29
CA VAL A 193 40.56 26.61 -9.97
C VAL A 193 39.29 26.71 -9.12
N GLY A 194 39.38 26.40 -7.80
CA GLY A 194 38.27 26.54 -6.84
C GLY A 194 37.87 28.00 -6.65
N GLY A 195 38.81 28.93 -6.62
CA GLY A 195 38.54 30.37 -6.56
C GLY A 195 37.82 30.89 -7.78
N ILE A 196 38.19 30.43 -9.01
CA ILE A 196 37.51 30.81 -10.25
C ILE A 196 36.07 30.25 -10.28
N ALA A 197 35.86 29.03 -9.80
CA ALA A 197 34.52 28.42 -9.72
C ALA A 197 33.60 29.14 -8.73
N ALA A 198 34.13 29.64 -7.62
CA ALA A 198 33.38 30.41 -6.63
C ALA A 198 32.99 31.83 -7.06
N VAL A 199 33.70 32.38 -8.08
CA VAL A 199 33.37 33.71 -8.64
C VAL A 199 32.41 33.60 -9.83
N ALA A 200 32.23 32.39 -10.40
CA ALA A 200 31.35 32.13 -11.56
C ALA A 200 29.95 31.64 -11.16
N LEU A 201 29.64 31.49 -9.86
CA LEU A 201 28.34 31.18 -9.28
C LEU A 201 27.75 32.42 -8.60
#